data_0a0cc337ca9a49f9dd8faa30493333eb
#
_entry.id   0a0cc337ca9a49f9dd8faa30493333eb
#
_cell.length_a   1.000
_cell.length_b   1.000
_cell.length_c   1.000
_cell.angle_alpha   90.00
_cell.angle_beta   90.00
_cell.angle_gamma   90.00
#
_symmetry.space_group_name_H-M   'P 1'
#
loop_
_entity.id
_entity.type
_entity.pdbx_description
1 polymer ?
#
loop_
_entity_poly.entity_id
_entity_poly.type
_entity_poly.pdbx_seq_one_letter_code
_entity_poly.pdbx_strand_id
1 'polypeptide(L)'
;MSDTPAPDQTVKDQIAKTVNDHDVVLYMKGTPTFPQCGFSSTVVQVFDYLGVDYSSVNVLEDPAVRQGIKDINNWPTIPQVFVKGEFIGGCDIVREMFESGELRTLLADKGVEMAA
;
A
#
# COMPACT_ATOMS: atom_id res chain seq x y z
N MET A 1 -4.56 -8.18 -35.80
CA MET A 1 -3.95 -7.26 -34.84
C MET A 1 -4.46 -7.54 -33.44
N SER A 2 -3.59 -7.56 -32.49
CA SER A 2 -3.98 -7.85 -31.11
C SER A 2 -4.48 -6.58 -30.41
N ASP A 3 -5.60 -6.70 -29.68
CA ASP A 3 -6.10 -5.64 -28.81
C ASP A 3 -5.61 -5.78 -27.39
N THR A 4 -4.62 -6.65 -27.17
CA THR A 4 -4.04 -6.87 -25.86
C THR A 4 -3.30 -5.60 -25.41
N PRO A 5 -3.59 -5.06 -24.21
CA PRO A 5 -2.86 -3.90 -23.69
C PRO A 5 -1.37 -4.22 -23.51
N ALA A 6 -0.54 -3.19 -23.54
CA ALA A 6 0.86 -3.36 -23.17
C ALA A 6 0.95 -3.92 -21.75
N PRO A 7 1.96 -4.76 -21.43
CA PRO A 7 2.08 -5.36 -20.11
C PRO A 7 2.07 -4.34 -18.97
N ASP A 8 2.72 -3.19 -19.15
CA ASP A 8 2.75 -2.13 -18.15
C ASP A 8 1.37 -1.50 -17.94
N GLN A 9 0.58 -1.34 -19.00
CA GLN A 9 -0.78 -0.81 -18.91
C GLN A 9 -1.70 -1.79 -18.19
N THR A 10 -1.56 -3.10 -18.45
CA THR A 10 -2.33 -4.13 -17.76
C THR A 10 -2.04 -4.10 -16.25
N VAL A 11 -0.78 -3.95 -15.88
CA VAL A 11 -0.36 -3.84 -14.48
C VAL A 11 -0.93 -2.57 -13.83
N LYS A 12 -0.87 -1.44 -14.52
CA LYS A 12 -1.44 -0.19 -14.01
C LYS A 12 -2.94 -0.29 -13.78
N ASP A 13 -3.66 -0.94 -14.68
CA ASP A 13 -5.09 -1.17 -14.54
C ASP A 13 -5.38 -2.08 -13.35
N GLN A 14 -4.58 -3.11 -13.14
CA GLN A 14 -4.70 -4.02 -12.01
C GLN A 14 -4.46 -3.29 -10.69
N ILE A 15 -3.45 -2.46 -10.63
CA ILE A 15 -3.14 -1.66 -9.43
C ILE A 15 -4.28 -0.68 -9.14
N ALA A 16 -4.75 0.03 -10.15
CA ALA A 16 -5.86 0.97 -10.00
C ALA A 16 -7.12 0.28 -9.46
N LYS A 17 -7.44 -0.90 -9.98
CA LYS A 17 -8.59 -1.68 -9.50
C LYS A 17 -8.41 -2.07 -8.04
N THR A 18 -7.26 -2.60 -7.66
CA THR A 18 -6.97 -3.01 -6.28
C THR A 18 -7.10 -1.84 -5.33
N VAL A 19 -6.50 -0.70 -5.69
CA VAL A 19 -6.51 0.51 -4.86
C VAL A 19 -7.92 1.07 -4.70
N ASN A 20 -8.75 0.97 -5.73
CA ASN A 20 -10.12 1.49 -5.68
C ASN A 20 -11.09 0.53 -5.00
N ASP A 21 -10.83 -0.78 -5.02
CA ASP A 21 -11.71 -1.78 -4.44
C ASP A 21 -11.55 -1.93 -2.93
N HIS A 22 -10.48 -1.41 -2.34
CA HIS A 22 -10.15 -1.56 -0.92
C HIS A 22 -9.86 -0.21 -0.29
N ASP A 23 -10.30 -0.04 0.96
CA ASP A 23 -10.12 1.22 1.67
C ASP A 23 -8.65 1.50 1.98
N VAL A 24 -7.91 0.48 2.41
CA VAL A 24 -6.49 0.60 2.73
C VAL A 24 -5.74 -0.53 2.03
N VAL A 25 -4.72 -0.18 1.27
CA VAL A 25 -3.90 -1.15 0.54
C VAL A 25 -2.44 -0.92 0.85
N LEU A 26 -1.75 -2.00 1.19
CA LEU A 26 -0.32 -2.00 1.47
C LEU A 26 0.41 -2.85 0.43
N TYR A 27 1.23 -2.21 -0.40
CA TYR A 27 2.17 -2.91 -1.27
C TYR A 27 3.46 -3.13 -0.50
N MET A 28 3.82 -4.39 -0.26
CA MET A 28 4.90 -4.75 0.63
C MET A 28 5.76 -5.89 0.08
N LYS A 29 6.91 -6.09 0.69
CA LYS A 29 7.75 -7.25 0.43
C LYS A 29 7.41 -8.33 1.45
N GLY A 30 6.88 -9.45 0.95
CA GLY A 30 6.38 -10.54 1.78
C GLY A 30 4.89 -10.38 2.09
N THR A 31 4.47 -10.99 3.17
CA THR A 31 3.08 -10.96 3.64
C THR A 31 3.01 -10.37 5.05
N PRO A 32 1.83 -9.95 5.53
CA PRO A 32 1.71 -9.44 6.89
C PRO A 32 2.19 -10.41 7.96
N THR A 33 1.99 -11.71 7.74
CA THR A 33 2.44 -12.75 8.67
C THR A 33 3.96 -12.97 8.58
N PHE A 34 4.52 -12.85 7.37
CA PHE A 34 5.95 -13.06 7.12
C PHE A 34 6.53 -11.94 6.27
N PRO A 35 6.69 -10.74 6.83
CA PRO A 35 7.32 -9.64 6.08
C PRO A 35 8.77 -10.00 5.73
N GLN A 36 9.17 -9.69 4.50
CA GLN A 36 10.51 -9.96 4.00
C GLN A 36 11.41 -8.72 4.01
N CYS A 37 10.96 -7.64 4.64
CA CYS A 37 11.66 -6.38 4.70
C CYS A 37 11.29 -5.68 6.00
N GLY A 38 12.29 -5.15 6.70
CA GLY A 38 12.06 -4.44 7.95
C GLY A 38 11.15 -3.23 7.80
N PHE A 39 11.24 -2.53 6.68
CA PHE A 39 10.37 -1.38 6.41
C PHE A 39 8.91 -1.81 6.21
N SER A 40 8.68 -2.91 5.49
CA SER A 40 7.34 -3.48 5.35
C SER A 40 6.79 -3.95 6.69
N SER A 41 7.64 -4.59 7.50
CA SER A 41 7.27 -5.04 8.84
C SER A 41 6.81 -3.88 9.73
N THR A 42 7.49 -2.75 9.65
CA THR A 42 7.14 -1.55 10.44
C THR A 42 5.72 -1.08 10.10
N VAL A 43 5.37 -1.02 8.83
CA VAL A 43 4.02 -0.59 8.42
C VAL A 43 2.97 -1.58 8.89
N VAL A 44 3.22 -2.88 8.77
CA VAL A 44 2.31 -3.91 9.29
C VAL A 44 2.07 -3.71 10.78
N GLN A 45 3.12 -3.48 11.55
CA GLN A 45 3.01 -3.26 13.00
C GLN A 45 2.17 -2.02 13.32
N VAL A 46 2.34 -0.94 12.59
CA VAL A 46 1.53 0.28 12.78
C VAL A 46 0.06 -0.01 12.53
N PHE A 47 -0.27 -0.67 11.43
CA PHE A 47 -1.66 -0.99 11.12
C PHE A 47 -2.27 -1.97 12.13
N ASP A 48 -1.51 -2.96 12.57
CA ASP A 48 -1.98 -3.90 13.59
C ASP A 48 -2.24 -3.18 14.91
N TYR A 49 -1.37 -2.28 15.30
CA TYR A 49 -1.54 -1.48 16.52
C TYR A 49 -2.79 -0.61 16.44
N LEU A 50 -3.05 0.01 15.30
CA LEU A 50 -4.24 0.86 15.10
C LEU A 50 -5.53 0.06 14.92
N GLY A 51 -5.43 -1.25 14.68
CA GLY A 51 -6.59 -2.09 14.41
C GLY A 51 -7.25 -1.78 13.07
N VAL A 52 -6.47 -1.43 12.06
CA VAL A 52 -6.95 -1.12 10.71
C VAL A 52 -7.02 -2.39 9.88
N ASP A 53 -8.16 -2.63 9.24
CA ASP A 53 -8.27 -3.64 8.20
C ASP A 53 -7.63 -3.10 6.93
N TYR A 54 -6.76 -3.90 6.32
CA TYR A 54 -6.12 -3.52 5.08
C TYR A 54 -5.91 -4.73 4.19
N SER A 55 -5.83 -4.47 2.89
CA SER A 55 -5.43 -5.48 1.90
C SER A 55 -3.95 -5.34 1.62
N SER A 56 -3.25 -6.45 1.49
CA SER A 56 -1.83 -6.44 1.19
C SER A 56 -1.54 -7.08 -0.15
N VAL A 57 -0.51 -6.58 -0.82
CA VAL A 57 -0.01 -7.15 -2.07
C VAL A 57 1.48 -7.42 -1.89
N ASN A 58 1.86 -8.68 -2.08
CA ASN A 58 3.26 -9.08 -2.01
C ASN A 58 3.95 -8.84 -3.35
N VAL A 59 4.71 -7.75 -3.44
CA VAL A 59 5.37 -7.38 -4.69
C VAL A 59 6.49 -8.34 -5.09
N LEU A 60 6.93 -9.22 -4.19
CA LEU A 60 7.96 -10.21 -4.51
C LEU A 60 7.41 -11.33 -5.39
N GLU A 61 6.09 -11.53 -5.41
CA GLU A 61 5.45 -12.54 -6.26
C GLU A 61 5.27 -12.09 -7.70
N ASP A 62 5.34 -10.78 -7.96
CA ASP A 62 5.08 -10.25 -9.30
C ASP A 62 5.99 -9.05 -9.58
N PRO A 63 7.10 -9.26 -10.29
CA PRO A 63 8.03 -8.18 -10.62
C PRO A 63 7.39 -7.04 -11.42
N ALA A 64 6.39 -7.33 -12.23
CA ALA A 64 5.69 -6.30 -13.00
C ALA A 64 4.91 -5.37 -12.08
N VAL A 65 4.23 -5.91 -11.07
CA VAL A 65 3.54 -5.11 -10.06
C VAL A 65 4.54 -4.30 -9.25
N ARG A 66 5.66 -4.89 -8.88
CA ARG A 66 6.71 -4.19 -8.12
C ARG A 66 7.19 -2.95 -8.88
N GLN A 67 7.47 -3.10 -10.16
CA GLN A 67 7.91 -1.97 -10.97
C GLN A 67 6.76 -1.00 -11.23
N GLY A 68 5.58 -1.52 -11.53
CA GLY A 68 4.41 -0.69 -11.82
C GLY A 68 4.00 0.22 -10.68
N ILE A 69 4.04 -0.26 -9.44
CA ILE A 69 3.66 0.58 -8.29
C ILE A 69 4.66 1.71 -8.06
N LYS A 70 5.93 1.48 -8.34
CA LYS A 70 6.94 2.53 -8.28
C LYS A 70 6.72 3.58 -9.35
N ASP A 71 6.38 3.15 -10.56
CA ASP A 71 6.17 4.04 -11.70
C ASP A 71 4.92 4.90 -11.53
N ILE A 72 3.82 4.31 -11.07
CA ILE A 72 2.55 5.02 -10.88
C ILE A 72 2.71 6.20 -9.94
N ASN A 73 3.41 6.00 -8.84
CA ASN A 73 3.56 7.02 -7.81
C ASN A 73 4.85 7.84 -7.95
N ASN A 74 5.68 7.50 -8.93
CA ASN A 74 7.02 8.06 -9.02
C ASN A 74 7.75 7.96 -7.68
N TRP A 75 7.64 6.79 -7.04
CA TRP A 75 8.16 6.52 -5.70
C TRP A 75 9.03 5.27 -5.76
N PRO A 76 10.33 5.37 -5.46
CA PRO A 76 11.28 4.30 -5.81
C PRO A 76 11.31 3.13 -4.83
N THR A 77 10.65 3.23 -3.70
CA THR A 77 10.81 2.24 -2.63
C THR A 77 9.50 1.55 -2.27
N ILE A 78 9.62 0.37 -1.67
CA ILE A 78 8.55 -0.40 -1.07
C ILE A 78 8.83 -0.44 0.44
N PRO A 79 7.85 -0.33 1.33
CA PRO A 79 6.39 -0.41 1.11
C PRO A 79 5.76 0.88 0.59
N GLN A 80 4.55 0.74 0.04
CA GLN A 80 3.72 1.87 -0.38
C GLN A 80 2.30 1.67 0.13
N VAL A 81 1.70 2.72 0.66
CA VAL A 81 0.38 2.69 1.29
C VAL A 81 -0.60 3.59 0.55
N PHE A 82 -1.79 3.06 0.29
CA PHE A 82 -2.92 3.82 -0.25
C PHE A 82 -4.06 3.81 0.76
N VAL A 83 -4.73 4.93 0.93
CA VAL A 83 -5.95 5.05 1.75
C VAL A 83 -7.03 5.70 0.89
N LYS A 84 -8.15 4.98 0.71
CA LYS A 84 -9.27 5.45 -0.12
C LYS A 84 -8.84 5.89 -1.52
N GLY A 85 -7.94 5.13 -2.13
CA GLY A 85 -7.44 5.39 -3.47
C GLY A 85 -6.32 6.42 -3.55
N GLU A 86 -5.94 7.02 -2.44
CA GLU A 86 -4.91 8.05 -2.40
C GLU A 86 -3.59 7.50 -1.88
N PHE A 87 -2.51 7.75 -2.60
CA PHE A 87 -1.19 7.35 -2.15
C PHE A 87 -0.75 8.22 -0.97
N ILE A 88 -0.43 7.56 0.15
CA ILE A 88 -0.03 8.26 1.39
C ILE A 88 1.48 8.36 1.48
N GLY A 89 2.19 7.29 1.20
CA GLY A 89 3.65 7.27 1.29
C GLY A 89 4.18 5.89 1.63
N GLY A 90 5.45 5.86 2.00
CA GLY A 90 6.15 4.64 2.40
C GLY A 90 6.34 4.55 3.91
N CYS A 91 7.31 3.72 4.33
CA CYS A 91 7.56 3.44 5.74
C CYS A 91 7.83 4.71 6.57
N ASP A 92 8.71 5.58 6.10
CA ASP A 92 9.11 6.75 6.90
C ASP A 92 7.94 7.71 7.12
N ILE A 93 7.16 7.96 6.07
CA ILE A 93 6.01 8.86 6.15
C ILE A 93 4.94 8.27 7.06
N VAL A 94 4.62 6.98 6.89
CA VAL A 94 3.64 6.31 7.74
C VAL A 94 4.06 6.34 9.21
N ARG A 95 5.33 6.07 9.48
CA ARG A 95 5.85 6.10 10.85
C ARG A 95 5.78 7.50 11.46
N GLU A 96 6.18 8.52 10.72
CA GLU A 96 6.11 9.91 11.18
C GLU A 96 4.66 10.33 11.46
N MET A 97 3.75 10.01 10.58
CA MET A 97 2.34 10.31 10.76
C MET A 97 1.74 9.55 11.95
N PHE A 98 2.19 8.31 12.17
CA PHE A 98 1.77 7.53 13.32
C PHE A 98 2.25 8.17 14.63
N GLU A 99 3.52 8.55 14.70
CA GLU A 99 4.11 9.16 15.89
C GLU A 99 3.49 10.52 16.23
N SER A 100 3.16 11.31 15.22
CA SER A 100 2.56 12.65 15.40
C SER A 100 1.06 12.61 15.68
N GLY A 101 0.41 11.47 15.44
CA GLY A 101 -1.05 11.36 15.52
C GLY A 101 -1.76 11.69 14.22
N GLU A 102 -1.06 12.19 13.21
CA GLU A 102 -1.67 12.56 11.93
C GLU A 102 -2.29 11.37 11.20
N LEU A 103 -1.72 10.17 11.38
CA LEU A 103 -2.25 8.98 10.71
C LEU A 103 -3.65 8.64 11.22
N ARG A 104 -3.89 8.71 12.52
CA ARG A 104 -5.22 8.51 13.09
C ARG A 104 -6.21 9.52 12.55
N THR A 105 -5.81 10.78 12.48
CA THR A 105 -6.64 11.85 11.94
C THR A 105 -6.97 11.60 10.48
N LEU A 106 -5.98 11.25 9.66
CA LEU A 106 -6.18 10.95 8.25
C LEU A 106 -7.16 9.80 8.06
N LEU A 107 -6.97 8.69 8.78
CA LEU A 107 -7.82 7.51 8.66
C LEU A 107 -9.25 7.82 9.10
N ALA A 108 -9.41 8.53 10.20
CA ALA A 108 -10.73 8.94 10.69
C ALA A 108 -11.44 9.87 9.70
N ASP A 109 -10.74 10.85 9.16
CA ASP A 109 -11.28 11.81 8.20
C ASP A 109 -11.72 11.12 6.91
N LYS A 110 -11.05 10.05 6.52
CA LYS A 110 -11.38 9.27 5.33
C LYS A 110 -12.40 8.16 5.60
N GLY A 111 -12.88 8.05 6.83
CA GLY A 111 -13.90 7.08 7.18
C GLY A 111 -13.39 5.66 7.36
N VAL A 112 -12.11 5.49 7.63
CA VAL A 112 -11.51 4.17 7.88
C VAL A 112 -11.63 3.85 9.37
N GLU A 113 -12.23 2.70 9.69
CA GLU A 113 -12.39 2.28 11.07
C GLU A 113 -11.08 1.76 11.66
N MET A 114 -10.87 2.06 12.93
CA MET A 114 -9.75 1.56 13.72
C MET A 114 -10.32 0.88 14.96
N ALA A 115 -9.88 -0.37 15.22
CA ALA A 115 -10.39 -1.15 16.35
C ALA A 115 -9.80 -0.73 17.69
N ALA A 116 -8.72 0.02 17.68
CA ALA A 116 -8.03 0.43 18.89
C ALA A 116 -8.33 1.87 19.28
#